data_659729991715a6338852935f76a369b7
#
_entry.id   659729991715a6338852935f76a369b7
#
_cell.length_a   1.000
_cell.length_b   1.000
_cell.length_c   1.000
_cell.angle_alpha   90.00
_cell.angle_beta   90.00
_cell.angle_gamma   90.00
#
_symmetry.space_group_name_H-M   'P 1'
#
loop_
_entity.id
_entity.type
_entity.pdbx_description
1 polymer ?
#
loop_
_entity_poly.entity_id
_entity_poly.type
_entity_poly.pdbx_seq_one_letter_code
_entity_poly.pdbx_strand_id
1 'polypeptide(L)'
;MKKRFLPLLLSAVLLLALSGCGEDTLLEKNDPVTIDFWHVYGEQSGSPMDALVQEFNSTIGQDTGVRVRVSNLSSAAEIGGFLKEAQNGGDLLNMPDLFTCHIADAAALGEENLVDWRDWFTEEELSDFVPGFLEDGTSADGRLLLFPISKSTQLF
;
A
#
# COMPACT_ATOMS: atom_id res chain seq x y z
N MET A 1 -30.83 -36.28 -40.92
CA MET A 1 -29.98 -35.09 -40.85
C MET A 1 -29.96 -34.38 -39.50
N LYS A 2 -30.65 -34.83 -38.43
CA LYS A 2 -30.74 -34.18 -37.11
C LYS A 2 -29.63 -34.54 -36.08
N LYS A 3 -28.80 -35.57 -36.32
CA LYS A 3 -27.80 -36.05 -35.37
C LYS A 3 -26.40 -35.38 -35.42
N ARG A 4 -26.14 -34.56 -36.46
CA ARG A 4 -24.83 -33.92 -36.63
C ARG A 4 -24.71 -32.50 -36.02
N PHE A 5 -25.84 -31.89 -35.65
CA PHE A 5 -25.86 -30.57 -35.02
C PHE A 5 -25.66 -30.57 -33.50
N LEU A 6 -25.94 -31.71 -32.83
CA LEU A 6 -25.84 -31.82 -31.40
C LEU A 6 -24.40 -31.67 -30.88
N PRO A 7 -23.36 -32.31 -31.46
CA PRO A 7 -21.98 -32.10 -31.01
C PRO A 7 -21.45 -30.69 -31.30
N LEU A 8 -21.92 -30.03 -32.36
CA LEU A 8 -21.52 -28.66 -32.70
C LEU A 8 -22.11 -27.64 -31.70
N LEU A 9 -23.36 -27.86 -31.25
CA LEU A 9 -24.01 -27.03 -30.23
C LEU A 9 -23.36 -27.21 -28.86
N LEU A 10 -22.97 -28.43 -28.51
CA LEU A 10 -22.29 -28.74 -27.24
C LEU A 10 -20.87 -28.12 -27.18
N SER A 11 -20.16 -28.10 -28.31
CA SER A 11 -18.84 -27.48 -28.43
C SER A 11 -18.92 -25.95 -28.35
N ALA A 12 -19.97 -25.32 -28.90
CA ALA A 12 -20.20 -23.88 -28.80
C ALA A 12 -20.54 -23.43 -27.36
N VAL A 13 -21.32 -24.23 -26.62
CA VAL A 13 -21.64 -23.95 -25.21
C VAL A 13 -20.42 -24.13 -24.31
N LEU A 14 -19.53 -25.10 -24.59
CA LEU A 14 -18.30 -25.30 -23.83
C LEU A 14 -17.28 -24.17 -24.05
N LEU A 15 -17.23 -23.56 -25.23
CA LEU A 15 -16.37 -22.40 -25.53
C LEU A 15 -16.84 -21.12 -24.85
N LEU A 16 -18.14 -20.96 -24.61
CA LEU A 16 -18.71 -19.82 -23.89
C LEU A 16 -18.49 -19.90 -22.37
N ALA A 17 -18.28 -21.10 -21.82
CA ALA A 17 -18.02 -21.29 -20.39
C ALA A 17 -16.55 -20.97 -19.99
N LEU A 18 -15.63 -20.82 -20.93
CA LEU A 18 -14.22 -20.51 -20.70
C LEU A 18 -13.92 -19.00 -20.69
N SER A 19 -14.90 -18.15 -20.96
CA SER A 19 -14.72 -16.69 -20.98
C SER A 19 -15.02 -16.01 -19.64
N GLY A 20 -15.17 -16.76 -18.56
CA GLY A 20 -15.64 -16.27 -17.28
C GLY A 20 -14.59 -16.19 -16.15
N CYS A 21 -13.32 -16.00 -16.47
CA CYS A 21 -12.34 -15.56 -15.48
C CYS A 21 -11.95 -14.10 -15.77
N GLY A 22 -12.86 -13.19 -15.51
CA GLY A 22 -12.49 -11.86 -15.11
C GLY A 22 -12.03 -11.99 -13.64
N GLU A 23 -10.83 -11.60 -13.30
CA GLU A 23 -10.48 -11.35 -11.91
C GLU A 23 -11.51 -10.32 -11.41
N ASP A 24 -12.37 -10.75 -10.49
CA ASP A 24 -13.21 -9.85 -9.71
C ASP A 24 -12.28 -9.02 -8.82
N THR A 25 -11.69 -7.98 -9.38
CA THR A 25 -11.01 -6.96 -8.59
C THR A 25 -12.11 -6.29 -7.78
N LEU A 26 -12.04 -6.39 -6.45
CA LEU A 26 -12.93 -5.70 -5.51
C LEU A 26 -12.84 -4.17 -5.64
N LEU A 27 -11.92 -3.70 -6.48
CA LEU A 27 -11.64 -2.29 -6.73
C LEU A 27 -12.35 -1.84 -8.02
N GLU A 28 -13.21 -0.85 -7.91
CA GLU A 28 -13.92 -0.27 -9.04
C GLU A 28 -13.40 1.13 -9.37
N LYS A 29 -13.09 1.38 -10.64
CA LYS A 29 -12.60 2.71 -11.11
C LYS A 29 -13.58 3.85 -10.82
N ASN A 30 -14.87 3.56 -10.81
CA ASN A 30 -15.93 4.56 -10.61
C ASN A 30 -16.29 4.77 -9.11
N ASP A 31 -15.83 3.88 -8.23
CA ASP A 31 -15.98 3.99 -6.78
C ASP A 31 -14.64 3.63 -6.12
N PRO A 32 -13.63 4.52 -6.21
CA PRO A 32 -12.29 4.23 -5.77
C PRO A 32 -12.20 4.09 -4.25
N VAL A 33 -11.46 3.10 -3.80
CA VAL A 33 -11.04 2.98 -2.40
C VAL A 33 -10.09 4.11 -2.08
N THR A 34 -10.32 4.82 -0.98
CA THR A 34 -9.45 5.90 -0.53
C THR A 34 -8.51 5.39 0.56
N ILE A 35 -7.20 5.59 0.35
CA ILE A 35 -6.12 5.32 1.29
C ILE A 35 -5.73 6.63 1.96
N ASP A 36 -5.86 6.74 3.27
CA ASP A 36 -5.40 7.90 4.04
C ASP A 36 -3.91 7.78 4.35
N PHE A 37 -3.13 8.71 3.80
CA PHE A 37 -1.68 8.73 3.95
C PHE A 37 -1.21 9.93 4.77
N TRP A 38 -0.56 9.67 5.91
CA TRP A 38 0.05 10.68 6.76
C TRP A 38 1.56 10.77 6.54
N HIS A 39 2.05 11.96 6.18
CA HIS A 39 3.49 12.18 6.00
C HIS A 39 3.92 13.58 6.42
N VAL A 40 5.23 13.77 6.56
CA VAL A 40 5.85 15.00 7.09
C VAL A 40 6.47 15.91 6.02
N TYR A 41 6.29 15.57 4.75
CA TYR A 41 6.97 16.29 3.66
C TYR A 41 6.19 17.47 3.09
N GLY A 42 5.01 17.80 3.62
CA GLY A 42 4.09 18.80 3.06
C GLY A 42 4.46 20.26 3.30
N GLU A 43 5.31 20.56 4.28
CA GLU A 43 5.74 21.93 4.55
C GLU A 43 6.82 22.44 3.57
N GLN A 44 7.36 21.55 2.76
CA GLN A 44 8.33 21.93 1.73
C GLN A 44 7.60 22.46 0.49
N SER A 45 7.92 23.66 0.07
CA SER A 45 7.43 24.20 -1.20
C SER A 45 7.79 23.25 -2.35
N GLY A 46 6.77 22.63 -2.98
CA GLY A 46 6.97 21.63 -4.01
C GLY A 46 7.42 20.27 -3.45
N SER A 47 6.75 19.80 -2.39
CA SER A 47 7.02 18.47 -1.80
C SER A 47 7.08 17.37 -2.87
N PRO A 48 8.20 16.64 -2.99
CA PRO A 48 8.29 15.50 -3.90
C PRO A 48 7.24 14.43 -3.62
N MET A 49 6.84 14.25 -2.35
CA MET A 49 5.82 13.27 -1.97
C MET A 49 4.44 13.66 -2.50
N ASP A 50 4.06 14.94 -2.41
CA ASP A 50 2.79 15.41 -2.95
C ASP A 50 2.73 15.24 -4.47
N ALA A 51 3.86 15.47 -5.16
CA ALA A 51 3.97 15.24 -6.60
C ALA A 51 3.80 13.75 -6.96
N LEU A 52 4.44 12.85 -6.21
CA LEU A 52 4.31 11.40 -6.42
C LEU A 52 2.88 10.92 -6.17
N VAL A 53 2.23 11.39 -5.11
CA VAL A 53 0.82 11.05 -4.83
C VAL A 53 -0.10 11.58 -5.92
N GLN A 54 0.13 12.78 -6.42
CA GLN A 54 -0.65 13.35 -7.53
C GLN A 54 -0.47 12.53 -8.82
N GLU A 55 0.76 12.13 -9.12
CA GLU A 55 1.06 11.27 -10.26
C GLU A 55 0.39 9.91 -10.12
N PHE A 56 0.52 9.25 -8.96
CA PHE A 56 -0.17 7.99 -8.68
C PHE A 56 -1.68 8.12 -8.89
N ASN A 57 -2.32 9.12 -8.28
CA ASN A 57 -3.76 9.33 -8.36
C ASN A 57 -4.27 9.60 -9.79
N SER A 58 -3.42 10.19 -10.65
CA SER A 58 -3.77 10.49 -12.04
C SER A 58 -3.41 9.39 -13.03
N THR A 59 -2.71 8.36 -12.62
CA THR A 59 -2.24 7.25 -13.45
C THR A 59 -2.69 5.90 -12.87
N ILE A 60 -1.83 5.23 -12.14
CA ILE A 60 -2.06 3.88 -11.59
C ILE A 60 -3.31 3.86 -10.71
N GLY A 61 -3.48 4.84 -9.82
CA GLY A 61 -4.64 4.94 -8.94
C GLY A 61 -5.97 5.03 -9.70
N GLN A 62 -6.01 5.83 -10.76
CA GLN A 62 -7.17 5.92 -11.64
C GLN A 62 -7.45 4.59 -12.37
N ASP A 63 -6.40 3.89 -12.77
CA ASP A 63 -6.54 2.62 -13.49
C ASP A 63 -6.92 1.46 -12.59
N THR A 64 -6.52 1.49 -11.34
CA THR A 64 -6.77 0.42 -10.36
C THR A 64 -7.97 0.67 -9.44
N GLY A 65 -8.58 1.86 -9.45
CA GLY A 65 -9.65 2.22 -8.51
C GLY A 65 -9.14 2.50 -7.10
N VAL A 66 -7.91 3.01 -6.98
CA VAL A 66 -7.32 3.42 -5.69
C VAL A 66 -7.04 4.92 -5.70
N ARG A 67 -7.37 5.60 -4.63
CA ARG A 67 -7.08 7.02 -4.44
C ARG A 67 -6.34 7.24 -3.13
N VAL A 68 -5.21 7.92 -3.18
CA VAL A 68 -4.48 8.33 -1.98
C VAL A 68 -4.90 9.75 -1.59
N ARG A 69 -5.34 9.92 -0.35
CA ARG A 69 -5.64 11.19 0.30
C ARG A 69 -4.53 11.50 1.31
N VAL A 70 -3.88 12.63 1.14
CA VAL A 70 -2.74 13.03 1.96
C VAL A 70 -3.20 13.92 3.11
N SER A 71 -2.68 13.64 4.30
CA SER A 71 -2.68 14.55 5.45
C SER A 71 -1.24 14.85 5.85
N ASN A 72 -0.85 16.10 5.72
CA ASN A 72 0.48 16.56 6.08
C ASN A 72 0.52 16.93 7.56
N LEU A 73 1.47 16.36 8.29
CA LEU A 73 1.75 16.66 9.68
C LEU A 73 3.10 17.36 9.81
N SER A 74 3.30 18.10 10.89
CA SER A 74 4.49 18.97 11.03
C SER A 74 5.78 18.17 11.31
N SER A 75 5.65 16.96 11.89
CA SER A 75 6.82 16.14 12.21
C SER A 75 6.47 14.67 12.40
N ALA A 76 7.48 13.79 12.28
CA ALA A 76 7.33 12.38 12.58
C ALA A 76 6.94 12.12 14.05
N ALA A 77 7.39 12.97 14.96
CA ALA A 77 7.02 12.88 16.39
C ALA A 77 5.52 13.17 16.60
N GLU A 78 4.94 14.07 15.84
CA GLU A 78 3.51 14.35 15.85
C GLU A 78 2.72 13.15 15.36
N ILE A 79 3.12 12.53 14.24
CA ILE A 79 2.53 11.28 13.74
C ILE A 79 2.61 10.20 14.81
N GLY A 80 3.79 9.97 15.41
CA GLY A 80 3.97 8.98 16.48
C GLY A 80 3.10 9.26 17.71
N GLY A 81 2.86 10.52 18.04
CA GLY A 81 1.95 10.95 19.11
C GLY A 81 0.51 10.54 18.82
N PHE A 82 -0.01 10.88 17.64
CA PHE A 82 -1.37 10.54 17.23
C PHE A 82 -1.59 9.02 17.13
N LEU A 83 -0.61 8.28 16.59
CA LEU A 83 -0.70 6.82 16.53
C LEU A 83 -0.80 6.18 17.91
N LYS A 84 -0.02 6.65 18.88
CA LYS A 84 -0.09 6.17 20.27
C LYS A 84 -1.41 6.54 20.95
N GLU A 85 -1.91 7.74 20.70
CA GLU A 85 -3.20 8.19 21.24
C GLU A 85 -4.34 7.34 20.71
N ALA A 86 -4.39 7.11 19.39
CA ALA A 86 -5.39 6.28 18.73
C ALA A 86 -5.35 4.83 19.27
N GLN A 87 -4.18 4.25 19.41
CA GLN A 87 -4.00 2.91 19.98
C GLN A 87 -4.51 2.82 21.41
N ASN A 88 -4.12 3.78 22.27
CA ASN A 88 -4.50 3.80 23.69
C ASN A 88 -6.00 4.10 23.89
N GLY A 89 -6.57 4.92 23.05
CA GLY A 89 -7.99 5.27 23.06
C GLY A 89 -8.89 4.23 22.40
N GLY A 90 -8.32 3.25 21.70
CA GLY A 90 -9.07 2.26 20.91
C GLY A 90 -9.76 2.86 19.69
N ASP A 91 -9.38 4.06 19.27
CA ASP A 91 -9.95 4.77 18.13
C ASP A 91 -9.18 4.43 16.84
N LEU A 92 -9.21 3.17 16.48
CA LEU A 92 -8.55 2.66 15.26
C LEU A 92 -9.19 3.18 13.97
N LEU A 93 -10.43 3.71 14.05
CA LEU A 93 -11.13 4.26 12.88
C LEU A 93 -10.54 5.57 12.38
N ASN A 94 -9.79 6.28 13.23
CA ASN A 94 -9.11 7.52 12.88
C ASN A 94 -7.61 7.34 12.62
N MET A 95 -7.13 6.10 12.57
CA MET A 95 -5.76 5.82 12.14
C MET A 95 -5.64 5.93 10.61
N PRO A 96 -4.50 6.39 10.11
CA PRO A 96 -4.23 6.35 8.68
C PRO A 96 -4.02 4.92 8.18
N ASP A 97 -4.31 4.68 6.91
CA ASP A 97 -4.00 3.39 6.26
C ASP A 97 -2.49 3.28 5.96
N LEU A 98 -1.84 4.41 5.69
CA LEU A 98 -0.41 4.52 5.41
C LEU A 98 0.19 5.73 6.14
N PHE A 99 1.37 5.57 6.69
CA PHE A 99 2.03 6.68 7.38
C PHE A 99 3.56 6.57 7.35
N THR A 100 4.23 7.72 7.48
CA THR A 100 5.68 7.78 7.72
C THR A 100 5.93 7.94 9.21
N CYS A 101 6.86 7.17 9.77
CA CYS A 101 7.22 7.29 11.19
C CYS A 101 8.68 6.92 11.44
N HIS A 102 9.13 7.11 12.68
CA HIS A 102 10.37 6.51 13.16
C HIS A 102 10.15 5.06 13.61
N ILE A 103 11.21 4.26 13.55
CA ILE A 103 11.19 2.84 13.97
C ILE A 103 10.60 2.66 15.38
N ALA A 104 10.97 3.54 16.31
CA ALA A 104 10.47 3.49 17.68
C ALA A 104 8.95 3.68 17.80
N ASP A 105 8.34 4.47 16.90
CA ASP A 105 6.90 4.69 16.89
C ASP A 105 6.16 3.49 16.33
N ALA A 106 6.71 2.85 15.29
CA ALA A 106 6.18 1.60 14.74
C ALA A 106 6.24 0.47 15.78
N ALA A 107 7.36 0.33 16.50
CA ALA A 107 7.48 -0.66 17.56
C ALA A 107 6.46 -0.44 18.70
N ALA A 108 6.07 0.82 18.96
CA ALA A 108 5.05 1.12 19.98
C ALA A 108 3.63 0.74 19.56
N LEU A 109 3.35 0.64 18.23
CA LEU A 109 2.05 0.18 17.73
C LEU A 109 1.83 -1.33 17.88
N GLY A 110 2.90 -2.10 18.07
CA GLY A 110 2.88 -3.55 18.02
C GLY A 110 3.04 -4.08 16.59
N GLU A 111 3.93 -5.02 16.44
CA GLU A 111 4.28 -5.60 15.13
C GLU A 111 3.09 -6.31 14.46
N GLU A 112 2.14 -6.80 15.25
CA GLU A 112 0.91 -7.48 14.80
C GLU A 112 -0.06 -6.53 14.05
N ASN A 113 0.08 -5.22 14.24
CA ASN A 113 -0.74 -4.20 13.61
C ASN A 113 -0.12 -3.64 12.32
N LEU A 114 1.05 -4.15 11.93
CA LEU A 114 1.78 -3.70 10.75
C LEU A 114 1.81 -4.78 9.68
N VAL A 115 1.72 -4.34 8.43
CA VAL A 115 1.81 -5.22 7.26
C VAL A 115 3.26 -5.67 7.07
N ASP A 116 3.46 -6.93 6.73
CA ASP A 116 4.75 -7.41 6.23
C ASP A 116 4.86 -7.07 4.73
N TRP A 117 5.77 -6.17 4.39
CA TRP A 117 5.99 -5.75 3.01
C TRP A 117 6.57 -6.85 2.13
N ARG A 118 7.17 -7.90 2.71
CA ARG A 118 7.66 -9.07 1.95
C ARG A 118 6.53 -9.89 1.32
N ASP A 119 5.31 -9.78 1.83
CA ASP A 119 4.14 -10.42 1.23
C ASP A 119 3.71 -9.75 -0.08
N TRP A 120 4.18 -8.52 -0.34
CA TRP A 120 3.73 -7.66 -1.45
C TRP A 120 4.84 -7.32 -2.45
N PHE A 121 6.10 -7.44 -2.07
CA PHE A 121 7.27 -7.20 -2.92
C PHE A 121 8.02 -8.50 -3.18
N THR A 122 8.42 -8.71 -4.42
CA THR A 122 9.31 -9.80 -4.79
C THR A 122 10.74 -9.54 -4.30
N GLU A 123 11.54 -10.59 -4.16
CA GLU A 123 12.97 -10.46 -3.82
C GLU A 123 13.74 -9.64 -4.88
N GLU A 124 13.33 -9.68 -6.15
CA GLU A 124 13.92 -8.89 -7.22
C GLU A 124 13.68 -7.39 -6.98
N GLU A 125 12.44 -6.99 -6.69
CA GLU A 125 12.09 -5.60 -6.38
C GLU A 125 12.80 -5.11 -5.10
N LEU A 126 12.88 -5.95 -4.07
CA LEU A 126 13.59 -5.60 -2.84
C LEU A 126 15.10 -5.47 -3.05
N SER A 127 15.68 -6.16 -4.04
CA SER A 127 17.12 -6.09 -4.36
C SER A 127 17.54 -4.73 -4.92
N ASP A 128 16.62 -3.92 -5.41
CA ASP A 128 16.90 -2.54 -5.87
C ASP A 128 17.17 -1.56 -4.73
N PHE A 129 16.85 -1.97 -3.49
CA PHE A 129 17.07 -1.14 -2.30
C PHE A 129 18.40 -1.48 -1.62
N VAL A 130 18.98 -0.48 -0.94
CA VAL A 130 20.19 -0.69 -0.14
C VAL A 130 19.88 -1.67 1.01
N PRO A 131 20.57 -2.84 1.09
CA PRO A 131 20.22 -3.89 2.04
C PRO A 131 20.17 -3.42 3.51
N GLY A 132 21.12 -2.58 3.94
CA GLY A 132 21.15 -2.05 5.29
C GLY A 132 19.95 -1.12 5.62
N PHE A 133 19.26 -0.57 4.62
CA PHE A 133 18.05 0.24 4.84
C PHE A 133 16.82 -0.66 5.04
N LEU A 134 16.76 -1.78 4.33
CA LEU A 134 15.72 -2.78 4.56
C LEU A 134 15.91 -3.48 5.91
N GLU A 135 17.16 -3.77 6.29
CA GLU A 135 17.50 -4.40 7.58
C GLU A 135 16.98 -3.57 8.76
N ASP A 136 17.11 -2.24 8.70
CA ASP A 136 16.59 -1.34 9.75
C ASP A 136 15.07 -1.41 9.93
N GLY A 137 14.33 -1.76 8.89
CA GLY A 137 12.86 -1.94 8.93
C GLY A 137 12.42 -3.37 9.18
N THR A 138 13.38 -4.31 9.32
CA THR A 138 13.11 -5.73 9.48
C THR A 138 13.07 -6.10 10.96
N SER A 139 12.00 -6.79 11.37
CA SER A 139 11.83 -7.31 12.73
C SER A 139 12.73 -8.51 13.01
N ALA A 140 12.80 -8.91 14.28
CA ALA A 140 13.64 -10.04 14.72
C ALA A 140 13.24 -11.39 14.12
N ASP A 141 11.97 -11.55 13.73
CA ASP A 141 11.44 -12.74 13.05
C ASP A 141 11.54 -12.68 11.51
N GLY A 142 12.11 -11.60 10.96
CA GLY A 142 12.44 -11.44 9.55
C GLY A 142 11.37 -10.74 8.70
N ARG A 143 10.28 -10.26 9.30
CA ARG A 143 9.25 -9.47 8.60
C ARG A 143 9.74 -8.06 8.29
N LEU A 144 9.50 -7.55 7.09
CA LEU A 144 9.77 -6.16 6.72
C LEU A 144 8.58 -5.28 7.08
N LEU A 145 8.59 -4.72 8.28
CA LEU A 145 7.48 -3.93 8.82
C LEU A 145 7.54 -2.45 8.45
N LEU A 146 8.74 -1.93 8.15
CA LEU A 146 8.95 -0.56 7.73
C LEU A 146 9.70 -0.52 6.42
N PHE A 147 9.10 0.16 5.44
CA PHE A 147 9.72 0.35 4.14
C PHE A 147 10.55 1.65 4.13
N PRO A 148 11.82 1.64 3.70
CA PRO A 148 12.68 2.82 3.75
C PRO A 148 12.27 3.82 2.66
N ILE A 149 11.82 5.02 3.07
CA ILE A 149 11.51 6.11 2.15
C ILE A 149 12.69 7.06 2.02
N SER A 150 13.32 7.40 3.14
CA SER A 150 14.47 8.29 3.19
C SER A 150 15.32 8.00 4.43
N LYS A 151 16.60 8.28 4.32
CA LYS A 151 17.58 8.23 5.41
C LYS A 151 18.32 9.55 5.48
N SER A 152 18.46 10.11 6.68
CA SER A 152 19.32 11.26 6.92
C SER A 152 20.61 10.83 7.61
N THR A 153 21.73 11.39 7.18
CA THR A 153 23.05 11.17 7.80
C THR A 153 23.54 12.48 8.37
N GLN A 154 23.99 12.45 9.64
CA GLN A 154 24.70 13.57 10.23
C GLN A 154 26.15 13.48 9.79
N LEU A 155 26.65 14.54 9.15
CA LEU A 155 28.07 14.72 8.82
C LEU A 155 28.68 15.62 9.89
N PHE A 156 29.78 15.17 10.49
CA PHE A 156 30.57 15.91 11.46
C PHE A 156 31.86 16.41 10.85
#